data_ac26e2b1c9e6447c399954c912e0f703
#
_entry.id   ac26e2b1c9e6447c399954c912e0f703
#
_cell.length_a   1.000
_cell.length_b   1.000
_cell.length_c   1.000
_cell.angle_alpha   90.00
_cell.angle_beta   90.00
_cell.angle_gamma   90.00
#
_symmetry.space_group_name_H-M   'P 1'
#
loop_
_entity.id
_entity.type
_entity.pdbx_description
1 polymer ?
#
loop_
_entity_poly.entity_id
_entity_poly.type
_entity_poly.pdbx_seq_one_letter_code
_entity_poly.pdbx_strand_id
1 'polypeptide(L)'
;MSKSLFRELLDKEASPALGCTEPMMFALGGAITRKYAPGKVLRVDMVGCGLMVTGVQAVGIPKTGGKTGAFLAAAVGIVNGDVDACKEVLRNVTPEDVKSAEELVKSATFTLDMDNSTGKQVYFKLTLTTDQHVATVIFEDEHHTWTCLLYTSDAADE
;
A
#
# COMPACT_ATOMS: atom_id res chain seq x y z
N MET A 1 -31.17 -4.99 23.56
CA MET A 1 -30.05 -5.37 24.45
C MET A 1 -28.90 -4.43 24.14
N SER A 2 -28.48 -3.62 25.12
CA SER A 2 -27.31 -2.74 24.97
C SER A 2 -26.07 -3.61 24.82
N LYS A 3 -25.34 -3.48 23.71
CA LYS A 3 -24.00 -4.07 23.58
C LYS A 3 -23.14 -3.46 24.69
N SER A 4 -22.35 -4.25 25.41
CA SER A 4 -21.41 -3.69 26.37
C SER A 4 -20.36 -2.85 25.63
N LEU A 5 -19.88 -1.77 26.23
CA LEU A 5 -18.81 -0.94 25.69
C LEU A 5 -17.61 -1.75 25.19
N PHE A 6 -17.26 -2.81 25.93
CA PHE A 6 -16.20 -3.74 25.55
C PHE A 6 -16.48 -4.45 24.22
N ARG A 7 -17.73 -4.85 23.96
CA ARG A 7 -18.11 -5.50 22.70
C ARG A 7 -18.10 -4.51 21.54
N GLU A 8 -18.50 -3.26 21.78
CA GLU A 8 -18.41 -2.20 20.77
C GLU A 8 -16.95 -1.89 20.39
N LEU A 9 -16.05 -1.87 21.38
CA LEU A 9 -14.61 -1.71 21.14
C LEU A 9 -14.04 -2.88 20.38
N LEU A 10 -14.40 -4.12 20.75
CA LEU A 10 -13.96 -5.32 20.00
C LEU A 10 -14.47 -5.33 18.56
N ASP A 11 -15.74 -5.02 18.35
CA ASP A 11 -16.33 -4.97 17.00
C ASP A 11 -15.66 -3.90 16.13
N LYS A 12 -15.14 -2.82 16.73
CA LYS A 12 -14.41 -1.75 16.04
C LYS A 12 -12.95 -2.10 15.76
N GLU A 13 -12.24 -2.65 16.73
CA GLU A 13 -10.79 -2.85 16.66
C GLU A 13 -10.41 -4.23 16.10
N ALA A 14 -11.24 -5.26 16.33
CA ALA A 14 -10.98 -6.62 15.87
C ALA A 14 -11.61 -6.84 14.48
N SER A 15 -10.83 -6.66 13.44
CA SER A 15 -11.23 -6.96 12.07
C SER A 15 -10.28 -7.98 11.44
N PRO A 16 -10.77 -8.87 10.55
CA PRO A 16 -9.90 -9.78 9.83
C PRO A 16 -8.78 -9.02 9.11
N ALA A 17 -7.57 -9.56 9.19
CA ALA A 17 -6.41 -9.02 8.49
C ALA A 17 -5.55 -10.18 7.98
N LEU A 18 -5.00 -10.02 6.80
CA LEU A 18 -4.08 -10.98 6.20
C LEU A 18 -2.63 -10.55 6.50
N GLY A 19 -2.11 -10.99 7.66
CA GLY A 19 -0.74 -10.70 8.07
C GLY A 19 -0.55 -9.34 8.75
N CYS A 20 0.68 -8.80 8.66
CA CYS A 20 1.07 -7.58 9.34
C CYS A 20 0.61 -6.31 8.63
N THR A 21 0.43 -5.23 9.39
CA THR A 21 -0.18 -3.99 8.90
C THR A 21 0.71 -3.20 7.95
N GLU A 22 2.04 -3.23 8.13
CA GLU A 22 2.97 -2.46 7.30
C GLU A 22 2.98 -2.94 5.84
N PRO A 23 3.28 -4.22 5.52
CA PRO A 23 3.21 -4.69 4.13
C PRO A 23 1.82 -4.53 3.52
N MET A 24 0.75 -4.71 4.33
CA MET A 24 -0.62 -4.51 3.89
C MET A 24 -0.86 -3.06 3.45
N MET A 25 -0.40 -2.07 4.22
CA MET A 25 -0.58 -0.66 3.89
C MET A 25 0.15 -0.27 2.61
N PHE A 26 1.38 -0.76 2.39
CA PHE A 26 2.12 -0.55 1.15
C PHE A 26 1.40 -1.17 -0.05
N ALA A 27 0.88 -2.39 0.10
CA ALA A 27 0.10 -3.05 -0.93
C ALA A 27 -1.23 -2.33 -1.21
N LEU A 28 -1.93 -1.88 -0.17
CA LEU A 28 -3.18 -1.13 -0.31
C LEU A 28 -2.95 0.21 -1.02
N GLY A 29 -1.86 0.91 -0.68
CA GLY A 29 -1.45 2.12 -1.38
C GLY A 29 -1.20 1.87 -2.87
N GLY A 30 -0.51 0.80 -3.21
CA GLY A 30 -0.28 0.36 -4.59
C GLY A 30 -1.60 0.05 -5.32
N ALA A 31 -2.50 -0.70 -4.69
CA ALA A 31 -3.79 -1.08 -5.27
C ALA A 31 -4.70 0.15 -5.52
N ILE A 32 -4.79 1.06 -4.53
CA ILE A 32 -5.58 2.28 -4.66
C ILE A 32 -5.06 3.14 -5.80
N THR A 33 -3.77 3.47 -5.81
CA THR A 33 -3.19 4.32 -6.85
C THR A 33 -3.32 3.69 -8.23
N ARG A 34 -3.19 2.36 -8.34
CA ARG A 34 -3.39 1.63 -9.61
C ARG A 34 -4.80 1.77 -10.15
N LYS A 35 -5.81 1.78 -9.29
CA LYS A 35 -7.22 1.98 -9.67
C LYS A 35 -7.44 3.33 -10.36
N TYR A 36 -6.69 4.38 -9.96
CA TYR A 36 -6.81 5.74 -10.48
C TYR A 36 -5.74 6.14 -11.49
N ALA A 37 -4.67 5.36 -11.62
CA ALA A 37 -3.60 5.56 -12.60
C ALA A 37 -3.42 4.31 -13.48
N PRO A 38 -4.35 4.03 -14.42
CA PRO A 38 -4.16 2.97 -15.42
C PRO A 38 -3.03 3.34 -16.37
N GLY A 39 -2.51 2.33 -17.10
CA GLY A 39 -1.42 2.50 -18.06
C GLY A 39 -0.16 1.75 -17.64
N LYS A 40 0.95 1.97 -18.35
CA LYS A 40 2.24 1.38 -18.05
C LYS A 40 2.87 2.09 -16.86
N VAL A 41 3.22 1.36 -15.82
CA VAL A 41 3.90 1.92 -14.65
C VAL A 41 5.31 2.36 -15.03
N LEU A 42 5.65 3.59 -14.73
CA LEU A 42 6.96 4.19 -14.95
C LEU A 42 7.72 4.37 -13.63
N ARG A 43 7.01 4.86 -12.59
CA ARG A 43 7.62 5.25 -11.34
C ARG A 43 6.67 5.04 -10.15
N VAL A 44 7.22 4.65 -9.02
CA VAL A 44 6.52 4.52 -7.73
C VAL A 44 7.37 5.19 -6.66
N ASP A 45 6.91 6.33 -6.17
CA ASP A 45 7.56 7.08 -5.09
C ASP A 45 6.83 6.86 -3.78
N MET A 46 7.56 6.50 -2.76
CA MET A 46 7.03 6.23 -1.44
C MET A 46 7.75 7.05 -0.39
N VAL A 47 6.99 7.59 0.55
CA VAL A 47 7.51 8.30 1.72
C VAL A 47 6.76 7.78 2.94
N GLY A 48 7.48 7.42 4.01
CA GLY A 48 6.85 6.93 5.23
C GLY A 48 7.57 7.39 6.48
N CYS A 49 6.88 7.35 7.63
CA CYS A 49 7.55 7.54 8.91
C CYS A 49 8.48 6.36 9.22
N GLY A 50 9.44 6.55 10.12
CA GLY A 50 10.46 5.55 10.42
C GLY A 50 9.92 4.18 10.80
N LEU A 51 8.82 4.14 11.57
CA LEU A 51 8.17 2.90 11.95
C LEU A 51 7.69 2.10 10.73
N MET A 52 7.02 2.75 9.79
CA MET A 52 6.50 2.12 8.57
C MET A 52 7.62 1.63 7.65
N VAL A 53 8.64 2.47 7.44
CA VAL A 53 9.78 2.16 6.55
C VAL A 53 10.61 0.99 7.09
N THR A 54 10.88 0.96 8.39
CA THR A 54 11.65 -0.13 9.00
C THR A 54 10.84 -1.41 9.14
N GLY A 55 9.57 -1.31 9.51
CA GLY A 55 8.67 -2.45 9.69
C GLY A 55 8.46 -3.24 8.39
N VAL A 56 8.18 -2.58 7.28
CA VAL A 56 7.92 -3.24 5.99
C VAL A 56 9.12 -4.02 5.45
N GLN A 57 10.35 -3.64 5.83
CA GLN A 57 11.56 -4.34 5.39
C GLN A 57 11.79 -5.67 6.10
N ALA A 58 11.31 -5.79 7.34
CA ALA A 58 11.55 -6.94 8.20
C ALA A 58 10.44 -7.99 8.18
N VAL A 59 9.25 -7.62 7.73
CA VAL A 59 8.05 -8.44 7.85
C VAL A 59 7.67 -9.10 6.52
N GLY A 60 7.26 -10.38 6.58
CA GLY A 60 6.82 -11.12 5.41
C GLY A 60 5.53 -10.57 4.80
N ILE A 61 5.56 -10.40 3.48
CA ILE A 61 4.38 -10.01 2.69
C ILE A 61 3.48 -11.22 2.53
N PRO A 62 2.20 -11.17 2.88
CA PRO A 62 1.27 -12.27 2.71
C PRO A 62 1.20 -12.77 1.27
N LYS A 63 0.99 -14.09 1.09
CA LYS A 63 0.86 -14.76 -0.23
C LYS A 63 2.11 -14.76 -1.11
N THR A 64 3.26 -14.24 -0.65
CA THR A 64 4.49 -14.16 -1.46
C THR A 64 5.51 -15.26 -1.15
N GLY A 65 5.17 -16.22 -0.29
CA GLY A 65 6.13 -17.26 0.14
C GLY A 65 7.18 -16.74 1.12
N GLY A 66 6.85 -15.71 1.91
CA GLY A 66 7.72 -15.13 2.93
C GLY A 66 8.67 -14.04 2.44
N LYS A 67 8.50 -13.54 1.22
CA LYS A 67 9.27 -12.40 0.71
C LYS A 67 8.98 -11.14 1.50
N THR A 68 9.94 -10.21 1.57
CA THR A 68 9.86 -8.96 2.34
C THR A 68 10.19 -7.75 1.46
N GLY A 69 10.02 -6.56 1.99
CA GLY A 69 10.47 -5.31 1.38
C GLY A 69 9.34 -4.45 0.80
N ALA A 70 9.53 -3.14 0.93
CA ALA A 70 8.55 -2.12 0.56
C ALA A 70 8.19 -2.15 -0.93
N PHE A 71 9.19 -2.26 -1.79
CA PHE A 71 8.99 -2.23 -3.25
C PHE A 71 8.12 -3.40 -3.71
N LEU A 72 8.42 -4.59 -3.22
CA LEU A 72 7.63 -5.78 -3.56
C LEU A 72 6.22 -5.68 -2.97
N ALA A 73 6.05 -5.20 -1.74
CA ALA A 73 4.74 -5.04 -1.13
C ALA A 73 3.84 -4.10 -1.96
N ALA A 74 4.35 -2.92 -2.34
CA ALA A 74 3.65 -1.98 -3.21
C ALA A 74 3.37 -2.59 -4.60
N ALA A 75 4.36 -3.24 -5.21
CA ALA A 75 4.24 -3.84 -6.54
C ALA A 75 3.18 -4.95 -6.60
N VAL A 76 3.10 -5.81 -5.58
CA VAL A 76 2.04 -6.86 -5.51
C VAL A 76 0.66 -6.22 -5.43
N GLY A 77 0.51 -5.13 -4.67
CA GLY A 77 -0.72 -4.35 -4.62
C GLY A 77 -1.09 -3.73 -5.97
N ILE A 78 -0.11 -3.17 -6.69
CA ILE A 78 -0.29 -2.60 -8.04
C ILE A 78 -0.73 -3.68 -9.04
N VAL A 79 -0.19 -4.90 -8.94
CA VAL A 79 -0.48 -5.98 -9.88
C VAL A 79 -1.85 -6.58 -9.65
N ASN A 80 -2.19 -6.96 -8.41
CA ASN A 80 -3.45 -7.66 -8.11
C ASN A 80 -3.96 -7.39 -6.68
N GLY A 81 -3.92 -6.14 -6.22
CA GLY A 81 -4.51 -5.77 -4.93
C GLY A 81 -6.02 -5.54 -5.02
N ASP A 82 -6.75 -6.12 -4.07
CA ASP A 82 -8.20 -5.93 -3.91
C ASP A 82 -8.46 -4.77 -2.94
N VAL A 83 -8.71 -3.57 -3.46
CA VAL A 83 -8.95 -2.35 -2.65
C VAL A 83 -10.11 -2.53 -1.69
N ASP A 84 -11.18 -3.19 -2.14
CA ASP A 84 -12.41 -3.33 -1.36
C ASP A 84 -12.24 -4.31 -0.18
N ALA A 85 -11.21 -5.16 -0.25
CA ALA A 85 -10.83 -6.06 0.83
C ALA A 85 -10.02 -5.39 1.96
N CYS A 86 -9.65 -4.12 1.83
CA CYS A 86 -8.90 -3.34 2.84
C CYS A 86 -7.71 -4.11 3.45
N LYS A 87 -7.84 -4.55 4.71
CA LYS A 87 -6.79 -5.30 5.44
C LYS A 87 -6.47 -6.67 4.84
N GLU A 88 -7.29 -7.18 3.93
CA GLU A 88 -7.08 -8.42 3.18
C GLU A 88 -6.76 -8.15 1.70
N VAL A 89 -6.20 -6.98 1.38
CA VAL A 89 -5.90 -6.51 0.01
C VAL A 89 -5.18 -7.54 -0.85
N LEU A 90 -4.37 -8.42 -0.26
CA LEU A 90 -3.61 -9.47 -0.95
C LEU A 90 -4.29 -10.85 -0.97
N ARG A 91 -5.57 -10.96 -0.57
CA ARG A 91 -6.27 -12.25 -0.44
C ARG A 91 -6.32 -13.06 -1.74
N ASN A 92 -6.38 -12.39 -2.88
CA ASN A 92 -6.51 -13.01 -4.20
C ASN A 92 -5.17 -13.16 -4.95
N VAL A 93 -4.05 -12.76 -4.34
CA VAL A 93 -2.71 -12.80 -4.95
C VAL A 93 -2.26 -14.24 -5.18
N THR A 94 -1.76 -14.50 -6.38
CA THR A 94 -1.24 -15.76 -6.86
C THR A 94 0.29 -15.75 -6.99
N PRO A 95 0.96 -16.90 -7.12
CA PRO A 95 2.41 -16.93 -7.39
C PRO A 95 2.82 -16.26 -8.70
N GLU A 96 1.95 -16.22 -9.69
CA GLU A 96 2.15 -15.54 -10.97
C GLU A 96 2.13 -14.03 -10.79
N ASP A 97 1.23 -13.51 -9.96
CA ASP A 97 1.18 -12.08 -9.60
C ASP A 97 2.46 -11.64 -8.89
N VAL A 98 3.00 -12.49 -8.01
CA VAL A 98 4.26 -12.21 -7.33
C VAL A 98 5.42 -12.10 -8.32
N LYS A 99 5.50 -12.99 -9.33
CA LYS A 99 6.51 -12.89 -10.39
C LYS A 99 6.35 -11.61 -11.21
N SER A 100 5.11 -11.27 -11.58
CA SER A 100 4.81 -10.03 -12.29
C SER A 100 5.20 -8.80 -11.48
N ALA A 101 4.98 -8.82 -10.17
CA ALA A 101 5.40 -7.75 -9.25
C ALA A 101 6.93 -7.64 -9.16
N GLU A 102 7.66 -8.76 -9.12
CA GLU A 102 9.13 -8.76 -9.15
C GLU A 102 9.68 -8.19 -10.48
N GLU A 103 9.03 -8.49 -11.59
CA GLU A 103 9.36 -7.90 -12.89
C GLU A 103 9.07 -6.39 -12.93
N LEU A 104 7.95 -5.98 -12.35
CA LEU A 104 7.59 -4.57 -12.22
C LEU A 104 8.65 -3.80 -11.41
N VAL A 105 9.11 -4.35 -10.28
CA VAL A 105 10.17 -3.73 -9.46
C VAL A 105 11.48 -3.56 -10.24
N LYS A 106 11.78 -4.47 -11.19
CA LYS A 106 12.98 -4.38 -12.05
C LYS A 106 12.83 -3.42 -13.22
N SER A 107 11.61 -3.22 -13.73
CA SER A 107 11.34 -2.47 -14.96
C SER A 107 10.93 -1.01 -14.75
N ALA A 108 10.39 -0.68 -13.58
CA ALA A 108 10.00 0.68 -13.19
C ALA A 108 10.95 1.26 -12.13
N THR A 109 10.91 2.55 -11.94
CA THR A 109 11.68 3.22 -10.87
C THR A 109 10.89 3.16 -9.56
N PHE A 110 11.51 2.64 -8.50
CA PHE A 110 10.95 2.64 -7.15
C PHE A 110 11.85 3.46 -6.22
N THR A 111 11.25 4.34 -5.42
CA THR A 111 11.94 5.08 -4.36
C THR A 111 11.23 4.88 -3.02
N LEU A 112 11.98 4.97 -1.92
CA LEU A 112 11.45 4.94 -0.57
C LEU A 112 12.26 5.90 0.29
N ASP A 113 11.62 6.96 0.75
CA ASP A 113 12.20 7.95 1.64
C ASP A 113 11.56 7.88 3.04
N MET A 114 12.30 8.34 4.03
CA MET A 114 11.83 8.42 5.41
C MET A 114 11.59 9.88 5.78
N ASP A 115 10.36 10.17 6.24
CA ASP A 115 9.99 11.49 6.76
C ASP A 115 9.33 11.37 8.15
N ASN A 116 10.04 11.83 9.17
CA ASN A 116 9.55 11.90 10.54
C ASN A 116 9.08 13.32 10.94
N SER A 117 9.11 14.28 10.01
CA SER A 117 8.75 15.68 10.30
C SER A 117 7.26 15.86 10.63
N THR A 118 6.42 14.92 10.18
CA THR A 118 4.98 14.94 10.47
C THR A 118 4.65 14.72 11.94
N GLY A 119 5.57 14.12 12.71
CA GLY A 119 5.33 13.72 14.10
C GLY A 119 4.33 12.58 14.29
N LYS A 120 3.81 12.00 13.19
CA LYS A 120 2.81 10.92 13.22
C LYS A 120 3.47 9.56 13.38
N GLN A 121 2.84 8.67 14.16
CA GLN A 121 3.29 7.29 14.31
C GLN A 121 2.94 6.44 13.09
N VAL A 122 1.86 6.78 12.40
CA VAL A 122 1.47 6.19 11.12
C VAL A 122 1.41 7.31 10.10
N TYR A 123 2.33 7.29 9.14
CA TYR A 123 2.35 8.15 7.97
C TYR A 123 2.93 7.39 6.80
N PHE A 124 2.21 7.34 5.70
CA PHE A 124 2.67 6.75 4.46
C PHE A 124 2.01 7.44 3.27
N LYS A 125 2.83 7.84 2.32
CA LYS A 125 2.42 8.42 1.04
C LYS A 125 2.98 7.55 -0.08
N LEU A 126 2.14 7.21 -1.06
CA LEU A 126 2.55 6.56 -2.29
C LEU A 126 2.05 7.35 -3.48
N THR A 127 2.95 7.64 -4.41
CA THR A 127 2.67 8.25 -5.71
C THR A 127 3.02 7.26 -6.80
N LEU A 128 2.03 6.88 -7.60
CA LEU A 128 2.17 6.05 -8.79
C LEU A 128 2.11 6.93 -10.02
N THR A 129 3.16 6.87 -10.85
CA THR A 129 3.23 7.52 -12.17
C THR A 129 3.19 6.46 -13.25
N THR A 130 2.25 6.58 -14.17
CA THR A 130 2.15 5.79 -15.39
C THR A 130 2.45 6.65 -16.60
N ASP A 131 2.42 6.06 -17.78
CA ASP A 131 2.54 6.77 -19.07
C ASP A 131 1.31 7.66 -19.39
N GLN A 132 0.26 7.61 -18.59
CA GLN A 132 -1.00 8.32 -18.82
C GLN A 132 -1.49 9.12 -17.60
N HIS A 133 -1.16 8.69 -16.39
CA HIS A 133 -1.77 9.23 -15.17
C HIS A 133 -0.77 9.28 -14.00
N VAL A 134 -1.05 10.17 -13.06
CA VAL A 134 -0.40 10.20 -11.75
C VAL A 134 -1.47 10.09 -10.67
N ALA A 135 -1.28 9.20 -9.71
CA ALA A 135 -2.15 9.09 -8.55
C ALA A 135 -1.34 9.02 -7.25
N THR A 136 -1.76 9.77 -6.25
CA THR A 136 -1.13 9.80 -4.92
C THR A 136 -2.17 9.47 -3.87
N VAL A 137 -1.81 8.57 -2.96
CA VAL A 137 -2.59 8.24 -1.75
C VAL A 137 -1.78 8.54 -0.50
N ILE A 138 -2.44 9.03 0.54
CA ILE A 138 -1.84 9.31 1.85
C ILE A 138 -2.63 8.60 2.93
N PHE A 139 -1.93 7.88 3.80
CA PHE A 139 -2.43 7.27 5.03
C PHE A 139 -1.87 8.02 6.23
N GLU A 140 -2.74 8.38 7.15
CA GLU A 140 -2.36 9.07 8.38
C GLU A 140 -3.17 8.51 9.55
N ASP A 141 -2.47 8.28 10.68
CA ASP A 141 -3.05 7.82 11.93
C ASP A 141 -3.60 6.39 11.91
N GLU A 142 -4.04 5.87 10.76
CA GLU A 142 -4.55 4.51 10.59
C GLU A 142 -3.91 3.81 9.37
N HIS A 143 -3.72 2.48 9.45
CA HIS A 143 -3.05 1.70 8.40
C HIS A 143 -3.95 1.32 7.22
N HIS A 144 -5.24 1.52 7.31
CA HIS A 144 -6.21 1.02 6.31
C HIS A 144 -7.20 2.09 5.84
N THR A 145 -7.14 3.27 6.41
CA THR A 145 -7.97 4.41 6.03
C THR A 145 -7.08 5.50 5.45
N TRP A 146 -7.29 5.84 4.18
CA TRP A 146 -6.54 6.93 3.56
C TRP A 146 -7.26 8.26 3.76
N THR A 147 -6.48 9.32 4.01
CA THR A 147 -6.98 10.67 4.28
C THR A 147 -7.01 11.53 3.03
N CYS A 148 -6.20 11.19 2.03
CA CYS A 148 -6.10 11.96 0.79
C CYS A 148 -5.87 11.04 -0.41
N LEU A 149 -6.57 11.34 -1.51
CA LEU A 149 -6.35 10.74 -2.82
C LEU A 149 -6.35 11.87 -3.86
N LEU A 150 -5.21 12.02 -4.54
CA LEU A 150 -5.05 12.97 -5.64
C LEU A 150 -4.74 12.19 -6.91
N TYR A 151 -5.33 12.57 -8.03
CA TYR A 151 -4.99 12.00 -9.34
C TYR A 151 -5.11 13.05 -10.45
N THR A 152 -4.31 12.88 -11.50
CA THR A 152 -4.32 13.73 -12.70
C THR A 152 -4.37 12.84 -13.94
N SER A 153 -5.00 13.33 -14.99
CA SER A 153 -5.13 12.64 -16.28
C SER A 153 -3.97 12.88 -17.23
N ASP A 154 -3.05 13.82 -16.91
CA ASP A 154 -1.95 14.20 -17.79
C ASP A 154 -0.62 13.98 -17.05
N ALA A 155 0.05 12.88 -17.37
CA ALA A 155 1.42 12.58 -16.91
C ALA A 155 2.50 13.20 -17.83
N ALA A 156 2.10 14.07 -18.77
CA ALA A 156 2.95 14.49 -19.89
C ALA A 156 3.62 15.88 -19.72
N ASP A 157 3.39 16.61 -18.63
CA ASP A 157 3.89 17.96 -18.46
C ASP A 157 4.70 18.18 -17.16
N GLU A 158 5.75 17.37 -16.92
CA GLU A 158 6.87 17.78 -16.04
C GLU A 158 8.20 17.17 -16.52
#